data_58ff5c5fa83e05f7e905680b4319da59
#
_entry.id   58ff5c5fa83e05f7e905680b4319da59
#
_cell.length_a   1.000
_cell.length_b   1.000
_cell.length_c   1.000
_cell.angle_alpha   90.00
_cell.angle_beta   90.00
_cell.angle_gamma   90.00
#
_symmetry.space_group_name_H-M   'P 1'
#
loop_
_entity.id
_entity.type
_entity.pdbx_description
1 polymer ?
#
loop_
_entity_poly.entity_id
_entity_poly.type
_entity_poly.pdbx_seq_one_letter_code
_entity_poly.pdbx_strand_id
1 'polypeptide(L)'
;MSTTRAVSKSSAAHSPYQRLFMLPGAKAFCLSGAVARLPISMMSLGIVLALNHLYDNWTIAGTMSAAYVLAMSCVTPFYARAFDRFGQARVGRLALAVQIVAMLAFAFAALVRVPIPLLFALAIIMGLTQFSFGALVRTRWSYALRGVEDGEQLLNTAYAMEAAIDEIVFILGPILAAWLATSVHPVSQLFVPTVACGIGGTIFFSLKSTQPPVIVEQVSVAAHDDGSPAASEDADQLTLRQLKRSGAKPKSVLLYAGVLPLLAVFIVFNMSFTSFDVSITATMKSMGLEPFLGLQLAMFAVGSCIGALVFGSCQLKGSHWAHMVMFLSLLTVGYVFFRLSMDNLILLGASKSSPA
;
A
#
# COMPACT_ATOMS: atom_id res chain seq x y z
N MET A 1 -19.79 7.35 -48.67
CA MET A 1 -19.11 8.60 -48.33
C MET A 1 -19.48 9.06 -46.92
N SER A 2 -18.48 9.10 -46.08
CA SER A 2 -18.34 10.05 -44.95
C SER A 2 -19.32 10.02 -43.80
N THR A 3 -19.04 9.16 -42.76
CA THR A 3 -19.47 9.39 -41.38
C THR A 3 -18.53 8.69 -40.39
N THR A 4 -17.23 8.80 -40.58
CA THR A 4 -16.24 8.18 -39.66
C THR A 4 -15.23 9.23 -39.17
N ARG A 5 -15.69 10.31 -38.53
CA ARG A 5 -14.75 11.34 -38.00
C ARG A 5 -15.26 12.20 -36.83
N ALA A 6 -16.08 11.67 -35.94
CA ALA A 6 -16.61 12.47 -34.82
C ALA A 6 -16.28 11.96 -33.42
N VAL A 7 -15.61 10.81 -33.25
CA VAL A 7 -15.34 10.23 -31.90
C VAL A 7 -13.96 10.57 -31.34
N SER A 8 -13.01 11.01 -32.18
CA SER A 8 -11.60 11.15 -31.78
C SER A 8 -11.21 12.47 -31.09
N LYS A 9 -12.07 13.47 -30.94
CA LYS A 9 -11.68 14.78 -30.38
C LYS A 9 -12.07 15.02 -28.92
N SER A 10 -12.84 14.16 -28.28
CA SER A 10 -13.29 14.35 -26.88
C SER A 10 -12.29 13.84 -25.83
N SER A 11 -11.39 12.95 -26.19
CA SER A 11 -10.47 12.32 -25.22
C SER A 11 -9.30 13.22 -24.79
N ALA A 12 -8.91 14.20 -25.62
CA ALA A 12 -7.76 15.06 -25.36
C ALA A 12 -8.00 16.20 -24.35
N ALA A 13 -9.25 16.42 -23.93
CA ALA A 13 -9.63 17.53 -23.04
C ALA A 13 -9.59 17.22 -21.55
N HIS A 14 -9.47 15.94 -21.14
CA HIS A 14 -9.53 15.55 -19.74
C HIS A 14 -8.16 15.14 -19.20
N SER A 15 -7.86 15.53 -17.95
CA SER A 15 -6.64 15.07 -17.29
C SER A 15 -6.65 13.55 -17.12
N PRO A 16 -5.49 12.88 -17.07
CA PRO A 16 -5.43 11.42 -16.87
C PRO A 16 -6.22 10.94 -15.65
N TYR A 17 -6.19 11.71 -14.56
CA TYR A 17 -6.94 11.41 -13.33
C TYR A 17 -8.46 11.53 -13.53
N GLN A 18 -8.93 12.51 -14.31
CA GLN A 18 -10.36 12.62 -14.64
C GLN A 18 -10.83 11.40 -15.45
N ARG A 19 -10.01 10.97 -16.43
CA ARG A 19 -10.30 9.76 -17.22
C ARG A 19 -10.44 8.51 -16.35
N LEU A 20 -9.57 8.33 -15.34
CA LEU A 20 -9.67 7.22 -14.37
C LEU A 20 -11.00 7.24 -13.63
N PHE A 21 -11.40 8.40 -13.12
CA PHE A 21 -12.64 8.53 -12.34
C PHE A 21 -13.92 8.55 -13.18
N MET A 22 -13.82 8.56 -14.51
CA MET A 22 -14.95 8.35 -15.42
C MET A 22 -15.27 6.85 -15.61
N LEU A 23 -14.34 5.94 -15.26
CA LEU A 23 -14.58 4.50 -15.33
C LEU A 23 -15.67 4.07 -14.33
N PRO A 24 -16.60 3.20 -14.75
CA PRO A 24 -17.69 2.72 -13.90
C PRO A 24 -17.16 2.07 -12.60
N GLY A 25 -17.64 2.56 -11.47
CA GLY A 25 -17.28 2.03 -10.15
C GLY A 25 -15.88 2.40 -9.63
N ALA A 26 -15.06 3.10 -10.42
CA ALA A 26 -13.69 3.46 -10.05
C ALA A 26 -13.62 4.28 -8.75
N LYS A 27 -14.41 5.33 -8.63
CA LYS A 27 -14.50 6.15 -7.40
C LYS A 27 -14.86 5.31 -6.18
N ALA A 28 -15.82 4.41 -6.34
CA ALA A 28 -16.33 3.61 -5.22
C ALA A 28 -15.27 2.62 -4.71
N PHE A 29 -14.60 1.86 -5.59
CA PHE A 29 -13.59 0.91 -5.12
C PHE A 29 -12.30 1.59 -4.64
N CYS A 30 -11.92 2.73 -5.23
CA CYS A 30 -10.75 3.51 -4.81
C CYS A 30 -10.96 4.08 -3.40
N LEU A 31 -12.07 4.82 -3.17
CA LEU A 31 -12.37 5.44 -1.88
C LEU A 31 -12.64 4.40 -0.78
N SER A 32 -13.42 3.36 -1.08
CA SER A 32 -13.68 2.30 -0.09
C SER A 32 -12.41 1.52 0.24
N GLY A 33 -11.54 1.29 -0.74
CA GLY A 33 -10.23 0.70 -0.53
C GLY A 33 -9.29 1.58 0.29
N ALA A 34 -9.31 2.90 0.10
CA ALA A 34 -8.53 3.85 0.90
C ALA A 34 -8.96 3.83 2.37
N VAL A 35 -10.27 3.87 2.65
CA VAL A 35 -10.81 3.75 4.02
C VAL A 35 -10.47 2.41 4.65
N ALA A 36 -10.56 1.31 3.89
CA ALA A 36 -10.24 -0.02 4.38
C ALA A 36 -8.74 -0.24 4.68
N ARG A 37 -7.84 0.64 4.20
CA ARG A 37 -6.39 0.60 4.49
C ARG A 37 -6.00 1.22 5.82
N LEU A 38 -6.87 1.96 6.50
CA LEU A 38 -6.53 2.62 7.77
C LEU A 38 -5.87 1.71 8.81
N PRO A 39 -6.24 0.42 8.99
CA PRO A 39 -5.57 -0.44 9.94
C PRO A 39 -4.07 -0.61 9.68
N ILE A 40 -3.62 -0.65 8.42
CA ILE A 40 -2.21 -0.87 8.10
C ILE A 40 -1.31 0.26 8.60
N SER A 41 -1.83 1.49 8.67
CA SER A 41 -1.10 2.67 9.14
C SER A 41 -1.30 2.96 10.64
N MET A 42 -2.46 2.58 11.20
CA MET A 42 -2.81 2.94 12.58
C MET A 42 -2.51 1.84 13.58
N MET A 43 -2.64 0.56 13.20
CA MET A 43 -2.70 -0.53 14.17
C MET A 43 -1.37 -0.78 14.88
N SER A 44 -0.24 -0.72 14.16
CA SER A 44 1.10 -0.91 14.74
C SER A 44 1.38 0.13 15.84
N LEU A 45 1.21 1.41 15.53
CA LEU A 45 1.35 2.50 16.50
C LEU A 45 0.25 2.43 17.58
N GLY A 46 -0.97 2.10 17.18
CA GLY A 46 -2.10 1.94 18.10
C GLY A 46 -1.86 0.90 19.19
N ILE A 47 -1.26 -0.24 18.83
CA ILE A 47 -0.82 -1.28 19.78
C ILE A 47 0.19 -0.69 20.76
N VAL A 48 1.22 0.00 20.24
CA VAL A 48 2.28 0.58 21.08
C VAL A 48 1.70 1.58 22.08
N LEU A 49 0.89 2.52 21.61
CA LEU A 49 0.31 3.57 22.47
C LEU A 49 -0.65 2.97 23.52
N ALA A 50 -1.54 2.05 23.10
CA ALA A 50 -2.50 1.43 24.00
C ALA A 50 -1.80 0.64 25.10
N LEU A 51 -0.87 -0.23 24.74
CA LEU A 51 -0.21 -1.12 25.70
C LEU A 51 0.77 -0.38 26.60
N ASN A 52 1.48 0.62 26.08
CA ASN A 52 2.31 1.46 26.92
C ASN A 52 1.47 2.20 27.97
N HIS A 53 0.31 2.73 27.59
CA HIS A 53 -0.60 3.37 28.54
C HIS A 53 -1.16 2.39 29.58
N LEU A 54 -1.49 1.14 29.16
CA LEU A 54 -2.11 0.14 30.03
C LEU A 54 -1.12 -0.53 31.00
N TYR A 55 0.11 -0.75 30.57
CA TYR A 55 1.12 -1.55 31.29
C TYR A 55 2.40 -0.79 31.63
N ASP A 56 2.52 0.47 31.22
CA ASP A 56 3.71 1.33 31.40
C ASP A 56 5.04 0.63 31.01
N ASN A 57 4.99 -0.10 29.88
CA ASN A 57 6.12 -0.91 29.43
C ASN A 57 6.29 -0.85 27.91
N TRP A 58 7.26 -0.03 27.48
CA TRP A 58 7.59 0.15 26.06
C TRP A 58 8.10 -1.12 25.37
N THR A 59 8.80 -1.98 26.12
CA THR A 59 9.33 -3.25 25.57
C THR A 59 8.20 -4.21 25.21
N ILE A 60 7.22 -4.38 26.09
CA ILE A 60 6.04 -5.21 25.83
C ILE A 60 5.24 -4.64 24.66
N ALA A 61 5.00 -3.33 24.66
CA ALA A 61 4.26 -2.65 23.61
C ALA A 61 4.94 -2.79 22.23
N GLY A 62 6.24 -2.54 22.17
CA GLY A 62 7.03 -2.66 20.93
C GLY A 62 7.15 -4.09 20.43
N THR A 63 7.43 -5.06 21.31
CA THR A 63 7.53 -6.47 20.91
C THR A 63 6.20 -7.03 20.43
N MET A 64 5.08 -6.63 21.03
CA MET A 64 3.76 -7.05 20.59
C MET A 64 3.40 -6.47 19.23
N SER A 65 3.71 -5.18 18.99
CA SER A 65 3.57 -4.56 17.67
C SER A 65 4.45 -5.24 16.62
N ALA A 66 5.69 -5.58 16.96
CA ALA A 66 6.57 -6.31 16.07
C ALA A 66 6.03 -7.70 15.73
N ALA A 67 5.48 -8.44 16.71
CA ALA A 67 4.85 -9.74 16.48
C ALA A 67 3.64 -9.64 15.53
N TYR A 68 2.81 -8.60 15.69
CA TYR A 68 1.71 -8.29 14.77
C TYR A 68 2.21 -8.06 13.33
N VAL A 69 3.22 -7.21 13.15
CA VAL A 69 3.78 -6.87 11.83
C VAL A 69 4.43 -8.09 11.16
N LEU A 70 5.16 -8.90 11.93
CA LEU A 70 5.74 -10.15 11.42
C LEU A 70 4.67 -11.14 10.97
N ALA A 71 3.62 -11.34 11.76
CA ALA A 71 2.51 -12.22 11.42
C ALA A 71 1.80 -11.76 10.13
N MET A 72 1.54 -10.46 10.00
CA MET A 72 0.97 -9.85 8.79
C MET A 72 1.86 -10.07 7.57
N SER A 73 3.18 -9.89 7.71
CA SER A 73 4.13 -10.07 6.61
C SER A 73 4.19 -11.52 6.15
N CYS A 74 4.17 -12.46 7.07
CA CYS A 74 4.19 -13.90 6.77
C CYS A 74 2.94 -14.38 6.03
N VAL A 75 1.75 -13.83 6.36
CA VAL A 75 0.48 -14.31 5.79
C VAL A 75 0.17 -13.67 4.42
N THR A 76 0.72 -12.51 4.10
CA THR A 76 0.44 -11.74 2.88
C THR A 76 0.51 -12.57 1.59
N PRO A 77 1.55 -13.41 1.33
CA PRO A 77 1.61 -14.22 0.12
C PRO A 77 0.51 -15.28 0.01
N PHE A 78 0.02 -15.76 1.15
CA PHE A 78 -1.06 -16.76 1.17
C PHE A 78 -2.40 -16.14 0.78
N TYR A 79 -2.69 -14.93 1.29
CA TYR A 79 -3.87 -14.17 0.88
C TYR A 79 -3.82 -13.82 -0.60
N ALA A 80 -2.69 -13.37 -1.14
CA ALA A 80 -2.54 -13.08 -2.55
C ALA A 80 -2.94 -14.30 -3.41
N ARG A 81 -2.39 -15.49 -3.10
CA ARG A 81 -2.75 -16.73 -3.79
C ARG A 81 -4.23 -17.13 -3.62
N ALA A 82 -4.80 -16.90 -2.44
CA ALA A 82 -6.20 -17.22 -2.18
C ALA A 82 -7.12 -16.31 -3.00
N PHE A 83 -6.83 -15.01 -3.07
CA PHE A 83 -7.58 -14.04 -3.89
C PHE A 83 -7.51 -14.38 -5.38
N ASP A 84 -6.33 -14.76 -5.88
CA ASP A 84 -6.14 -15.13 -7.28
C ASP A 84 -6.89 -16.43 -7.64
N ARG A 85 -6.90 -17.39 -6.72
CA ARG A 85 -7.48 -18.71 -6.96
C ARG A 85 -9.00 -18.77 -6.77
N PHE A 86 -9.53 -18.06 -5.77
CA PHE A 86 -10.93 -18.19 -5.36
C PHE A 86 -11.74 -16.90 -5.56
N GLY A 87 -11.07 -15.83 -6.02
CA GLY A 87 -11.67 -14.53 -6.33
C GLY A 87 -11.86 -13.62 -5.12
N GLN A 88 -11.87 -12.32 -5.41
CA GLN A 88 -11.94 -11.28 -4.38
C GLN A 88 -13.26 -11.32 -3.58
N ALA A 89 -14.40 -11.62 -4.21
CA ALA A 89 -15.69 -11.60 -3.52
C ALA A 89 -15.83 -12.69 -2.45
N ARG A 90 -15.39 -13.92 -2.76
CA ARG A 90 -15.56 -15.05 -1.84
C ARG A 90 -14.56 -14.98 -0.69
N VAL A 91 -13.26 -14.88 -1.04
CA VAL A 91 -12.18 -14.82 -0.05
C VAL A 91 -12.27 -13.55 0.77
N GLY A 92 -12.51 -12.40 0.12
CA GLY A 92 -12.48 -11.10 0.78
C GLY A 92 -13.57 -10.91 1.82
N ARG A 93 -14.79 -11.34 1.57
CA ARG A 93 -15.87 -11.24 2.58
C ARG A 93 -15.58 -12.08 3.82
N LEU A 94 -15.12 -13.32 3.62
CA LEU A 94 -14.77 -14.18 4.74
C LEU A 94 -13.54 -13.63 5.51
N ALA A 95 -12.48 -13.29 4.78
CA ALA A 95 -11.26 -12.74 5.37
C ALA A 95 -11.54 -11.44 6.12
N LEU A 96 -12.36 -10.53 5.56
CA LEU A 96 -12.77 -9.31 6.23
C LEU A 96 -13.52 -9.58 7.52
N ALA A 97 -14.47 -10.50 7.52
CA ALA A 97 -15.23 -10.85 8.72
C ALA A 97 -14.30 -11.38 9.83
N VAL A 98 -13.39 -12.31 9.48
CA VAL A 98 -12.42 -12.86 10.42
C VAL A 98 -11.45 -11.79 10.92
N GLN A 99 -10.98 -10.91 10.05
CA GLN A 99 -10.10 -9.79 10.41
C GLN A 99 -10.80 -8.83 11.40
N ILE A 100 -12.05 -8.41 11.13
CA ILE A 100 -12.79 -7.52 12.02
C ILE A 100 -12.98 -8.19 13.39
N VAL A 101 -13.36 -9.46 13.43
CA VAL A 101 -13.52 -10.21 14.69
C VAL A 101 -12.19 -10.26 15.45
N ALA A 102 -11.07 -10.55 14.79
CA ALA A 102 -9.76 -10.59 15.43
C ALA A 102 -9.33 -9.21 15.96
N MET A 103 -9.56 -8.14 15.20
CA MET A 103 -9.26 -6.76 15.60
C MET A 103 -10.12 -6.34 16.81
N LEU A 104 -11.42 -6.63 16.81
CA LEU A 104 -12.32 -6.36 17.93
C LEU A 104 -11.92 -7.19 19.15
N ALA A 105 -11.61 -8.47 18.97
CA ALA A 105 -11.17 -9.34 20.08
C ALA A 105 -9.91 -8.78 20.75
N PHE A 106 -8.92 -8.33 19.98
CA PHE A 106 -7.73 -7.68 20.50
C PHE A 106 -8.06 -6.37 21.22
N ALA A 107 -8.88 -5.50 20.61
CA ALA A 107 -9.25 -4.20 21.17
C ALA A 107 -10.03 -4.35 22.50
N PHE A 108 -10.99 -5.28 22.57
CA PHE A 108 -11.71 -5.57 23.81
C PHE A 108 -10.82 -6.23 24.86
N ALA A 109 -9.95 -7.16 24.48
CA ALA A 109 -8.99 -7.79 25.38
C ALA A 109 -8.04 -6.75 26.00
N ALA A 110 -7.56 -5.78 25.20
CA ALA A 110 -6.78 -4.66 25.71
C ALA A 110 -7.61 -3.78 26.66
N LEU A 111 -8.86 -3.48 26.32
CA LEU A 111 -9.76 -2.67 27.14
C LEU A 111 -10.00 -3.29 28.54
N VAL A 112 -10.22 -4.61 28.61
CA VAL A 112 -10.45 -5.32 29.88
C VAL A 112 -9.15 -5.80 30.55
N ARG A 113 -7.98 -5.43 30.00
CA ARG A 113 -6.64 -5.73 30.55
C ARG A 113 -6.40 -7.22 30.81
N VAL A 114 -6.68 -8.06 29.81
CA VAL A 114 -6.40 -9.50 29.94
C VAL A 114 -4.88 -9.76 30.09
N PRO A 115 -4.47 -10.93 30.59
CA PRO A 115 -3.05 -11.27 30.75
C PRO A 115 -2.24 -11.08 29.46
N ILE A 116 -1.03 -10.53 29.57
CA ILE A 116 -0.14 -10.19 28.46
C ILE A 116 0.08 -11.33 27.46
N PRO A 117 0.29 -12.62 27.89
CA PRO A 117 0.45 -13.73 26.92
C PRO A 117 -0.77 -13.91 26.00
N LEU A 118 -1.98 -13.67 26.52
CA LEU A 118 -3.21 -13.76 25.72
C LEU A 118 -3.29 -12.61 24.72
N LEU A 119 -2.89 -11.39 25.12
CA LEU A 119 -2.79 -10.25 24.19
C LEU A 119 -1.77 -10.51 23.07
N PHE A 120 -0.62 -11.13 23.37
CA PHE A 120 0.34 -11.55 22.35
C PHE A 120 -0.27 -12.54 21.36
N ALA A 121 -0.97 -13.56 21.85
CA ALA A 121 -1.65 -14.51 20.97
C ALA A 121 -2.69 -13.83 20.07
N LEU A 122 -3.49 -12.91 20.62
CA LEU A 122 -4.48 -12.15 19.86
C LEU A 122 -3.83 -11.19 18.87
N ALA A 123 -2.70 -10.54 19.20
CA ALA A 123 -1.96 -9.70 18.28
C ALA A 123 -1.41 -10.49 17.08
N ILE A 124 -0.88 -11.69 17.30
CA ILE A 124 -0.44 -12.59 16.24
C ILE A 124 -1.63 -13.03 15.37
N ILE A 125 -2.73 -13.45 15.97
CA ILE A 125 -3.96 -13.83 15.24
C ILE A 125 -4.46 -12.66 14.41
N MET A 126 -4.51 -11.45 14.97
CA MET A 126 -4.90 -10.24 14.27
C MET A 126 -3.97 -9.97 13.07
N GLY A 127 -2.64 -10.11 13.24
CA GLY A 127 -1.68 -10.01 12.15
C GLY A 127 -1.90 -11.05 11.06
N LEU A 128 -2.15 -12.31 11.44
CA LEU A 128 -2.42 -13.41 10.49
C LEU A 128 -3.74 -13.25 9.73
N THR A 129 -4.66 -12.42 10.20
CA THR A 129 -5.91 -12.13 9.48
C THR A 129 -5.80 -10.90 8.57
N GLN A 130 -4.72 -10.13 8.65
CA GLN A 130 -4.52 -8.92 7.88
C GLN A 130 -4.15 -9.22 6.43
N PHE A 131 -4.82 -8.56 5.49
CA PHE A 131 -4.52 -8.64 4.07
C PHE A 131 -4.45 -7.24 3.43
N SER A 132 -3.82 -7.15 2.23
CA SER A 132 -3.55 -5.87 1.59
C SER A 132 -4.69 -5.39 0.69
N PHE A 133 -5.49 -4.43 1.15
CA PHE A 133 -6.47 -3.73 0.29
C PHE A 133 -5.78 -2.98 -0.86
N GLY A 134 -4.58 -2.43 -0.65
CA GLY A 134 -3.82 -1.74 -1.68
C GLY A 134 -3.53 -2.63 -2.89
N ALA A 135 -3.15 -3.89 -2.66
CA ALA A 135 -2.95 -4.86 -3.73
C ALA A 135 -4.26 -5.18 -4.47
N LEU A 136 -5.37 -5.35 -3.74
CA LEU A 136 -6.67 -5.64 -4.33
C LEU A 136 -7.20 -4.49 -5.19
N VAL A 137 -7.01 -3.24 -4.77
CA VAL A 137 -7.39 -2.05 -5.54
C VAL A 137 -6.55 -1.97 -6.82
N ARG A 138 -5.22 -2.17 -6.74
CA ARG A 138 -4.35 -2.18 -7.91
C ARG A 138 -4.73 -3.26 -8.92
N THR A 139 -5.14 -4.44 -8.44
CA THR A 139 -5.68 -5.51 -9.31
C THR A 139 -6.97 -5.08 -9.99
N ARG A 140 -7.87 -4.34 -9.31
CA ARG A 140 -9.08 -3.80 -9.95
C ARG A 140 -8.77 -2.74 -11.00
N TRP A 141 -7.80 -1.86 -10.77
CA TRP A 141 -7.32 -0.92 -11.78
C TRP A 141 -6.77 -1.64 -13.01
N SER A 142 -5.93 -2.64 -12.81
CA SER A 142 -5.40 -3.46 -13.91
C SER A 142 -6.51 -4.13 -14.71
N TYR A 143 -7.59 -4.57 -14.07
CA TYR A 143 -8.75 -5.16 -14.77
C TYR A 143 -9.61 -4.11 -15.47
N ALA A 144 -9.91 -3.00 -14.82
CA ALA A 144 -10.79 -1.96 -15.35
C ALA A 144 -10.21 -1.24 -16.58
N LEU A 145 -8.89 -1.24 -16.72
CA LEU A 145 -8.17 -0.59 -17.83
C LEU A 145 -7.84 -1.54 -18.98
N ARG A 146 -8.21 -2.82 -18.91
CA ARG A 146 -8.03 -3.75 -20.03
C ARG A 146 -8.88 -3.36 -21.23
N GLY A 147 -8.25 -3.25 -22.39
CA GLY A 147 -8.93 -2.88 -23.64
C GLY A 147 -9.36 -1.42 -23.73
N VAL A 148 -8.94 -0.56 -22.80
CA VAL A 148 -9.14 0.89 -22.86
C VAL A 148 -8.03 1.53 -23.69
N GLU A 149 -8.37 2.51 -24.53
CA GLU A 149 -7.39 3.32 -25.26
C GLU A 149 -6.42 4.00 -24.30
N ASP A 150 -5.12 3.90 -24.53
CA ASP A 150 -4.04 4.33 -23.60
C ASP A 150 -4.05 3.61 -22.23
N GLY A 151 -4.61 2.40 -22.15
CA GLY A 151 -4.80 1.66 -20.90
C GLY A 151 -3.53 1.46 -20.08
N GLU A 152 -2.38 1.22 -20.71
CA GLU A 152 -1.08 1.09 -20.00
C GLU A 152 -0.65 2.41 -19.35
N GLN A 153 -0.83 3.54 -20.06
CA GLN A 153 -0.48 4.85 -19.50
C GLN A 153 -1.41 5.23 -18.36
N LEU A 154 -2.71 4.98 -18.52
CA LEU A 154 -3.69 5.18 -17.47
C LEU A 154 -3.44 4.26 -16.26
N LEU A 155 -2.93 3.06 -16.47
CA LEU A 155 -2.57 2.15 -15.38
C LEU A 155 -1.40 2.70 -14.56
N ASN A 156 -0.38 3.27 -15.20
CA ASN A 156 0.71 3.96 -14.51
C ASN A 156 0.19 5.15 -13.69
N THR A 157 -0.73 5.94 -14.26
CA THR A 157 -1.39 7.04 -13.55
C THR A 157 -2.22 6.53 -12.35
N ALA A 158 -2.94 5.42 -12.51
CA ALA A 158 -3.71 4.80 -11.43
C ALA A 158 -2.81 4.31 -10.31
N TYR A 159 -1.68 3.68 -10.62
CA TYR A 159 -0.72 3.21 -9.62
C TYR A 159 -0.03 4.36 -8.89
N ALA A 160 0.29 5.45 -9.59
CA ALA A 160 0.83 6.65 -8.97
C ALA A 160 -0.18 7.32 -8.03
N MET A 161 -1.46 7.37 -8.42
CA MET A 161 -2.54 7.85 -7.56
C MET A 161 -2.71 6.96 -6.32
N GLU A 162 -2.67 5.64 -6.48
CA GLU A 162 -2.74 4.71 -5.35
C GLU A 162 -1.54 4.86 -4.40
N ALA A 163 -0.35 5.15 -4.93
CA ALA A 163 0.82 5.47 -4.11
C ALA A 163 0.62 6.77 -3.31
N ALA A 164 0.06 7.81 -3.93
CA ALA A 164 -0.28 9.05 -3.23
C ALA A 164 -1.35 8.83 -2.15
N ILE A 165 -2.34 7.99 -2.40
CA ILE A 165 -3.35 7.60 -1.39
C ILE A 165 -2.70 6.86 -0.24
N ASP A 166 -1.77 5.92 -0.52
CA ASP A 166 -1.03 5.21 0.53
C ASP A 166 -0.24 6.21 1.40
N GLU A 167 0.46 7.19 0.80
CA GLU A 167 1.15 8.24 1.56
C GLU A 167 0.19 9.04 2.46
N ILE A 168 -0.96 9.46 1.95
CA ILE A 168 -1.98 10.15 2.74
C ILE A 168 -2.44 9.28 3.92
N VAL A 169 -2.68 7.99 3.69
CA VAL A 169 -3.09 7.05 4.75
C VAL A 169 -1.98 6.89 5.80
N PHE A 170 -0.71 6.82 5.38
CA PHE A 170 0.43 6.71 6.31
C PHE A 170 0.75 8.01 7.05
N ILE A 171 0.37 9.17 6.52
CA ILE A 171 0.46 10.45 7.24
C ILE A 171 -0.69 10.57 8.26
N LEU A 172 -1.92 10.41 7.78
CA LEU A 172 -3.11 10.65 8.60
C LEU A 172 -3.31 9.56 9.67
N GLY A 173 -2.92 8.33 9.39
CA GLY A 173 -3.11 7.20 10.29
C GLY A 173 -2.43 7.39 11.65
N PRO A 174 -1.11 7.62 11.73
CA PRO A 174 -0.41 7.89 12.98
C PRO A 174 -0.92 9.14 13.71
N ILE A 175 -1.24 10.21 12.99
CA ILE A 175 -1.80 11.44 13.57
C ILE A 175 -3.15 11.14 14.24
N LEU A 176 -4.02 10.44 13.53
CA LEU A 176 -5.33 10.04 14.03
C LEU A 176 -5.20 9.07 15.21
N ALA A 177 -4.29 8.11 15.15
CA ALA A 177 -4.04 7.17 16.24
C ALA A 177 -3.57 7.87 17.51
N ALA A 178 -2.61 8.80 17.39
CA ALA A 178 -2.10 9.58 18.51
C ALA A 178 -3.19 10.49 19.10
N TRP A 179 -3.95 11.18 18.26
CA TRP A 179 -5.05 12.04 18.70
C TRP A 179 -6.15 11.24 19.41
N LEU A 180 -6.55 10.10 18.90
CA LEU A 180 -7.54 9.22 19.52
C LEU A 180 -7.06 8.70 20.87
N ALA A 181 -5.78 8.31 20.98
CA ALA A 181 -5.20 7.81 22.22
C ALA A 181 -5.15 8.85 23.32
N THR A 182 -4.90 10.13 22.97
CA THR A 182 -4.68 11.21 23.95
C THR A 182 -5.96 11.99 24.26
N SER A 183 -6.85 12.18 23.26
CA SER A 183 -7.99 13.08 23.37
C SER A 183 -9.34 12.38 23.56
N VAL A 184 -9.44 11.07 23.23
CA VAL A 184 -10.69 10.33 23.32
C VAL A 184 -10.60 9.25 24.39
N HIS A 185 -9.84 8.20 24.14
CA HIS A 185 -9.63 7.11 25.11
C HIS A 185 -8.37 6.33 24.74
N PRO A 186 -7.55 5.86 25.68
CA PRO A 186 -6.27 5.17 25.43
C PRO A 186 -6.31 3.91 24.54
N VAL A 187 -7.49 3.34 24.28
CA VAL A 187 -7.68 2.19 23.35
C VAL A 187 -8.53 2.54 22.12
N SER A 188 -9.02 3.77 21.98
CA SER A 188 -9.92 4.15 20.87
C SER A 188 -9.26 4.00 19.48
N GLN A 189 -7.93 4.19 19.40
CA GLN A 189 -7.14 3.99 18.20
C GLN A 189 -7.08 2.53 17.71
N LEU A 190 -7.58 1.58 18.50
CA LEU A 190 -7.75 0.19 18.07
C LEU A 190 -9.14 -0.07 17.46
N PHE A 191 -10.17 0.65 17.92
CA PHE A 191 -11.55 0.50 17.45
C PHE A 191 -11.82 1.25 16.15
N VAL A 192 -11.34 2.50 16.03
CA VAL A 192 -11.62 3.36 14.88
C VAL A 192 -11.14 2.74 13.55
N PRO A 193 -9.89 2.25 13.41
CA PRO A 193 -9.45 1.60 12.18
C PRO A 193 -10.22 0.29 11.92
N THR A 194 -10.68 -0.40 12.96
CA THR A 194 -11.51 -1.61 12.81
C THR A 194 -12.85 -1.27 12.16
N VAL A 195 -13.53 -0.23 12.64
CA VAL A 195 -14.80 0.24 12.07
C VAL A 195 -14.60 0.75 10.64
N ALA A 196 -13.55 1.53 10.39
CA ALA A 196 -13.22 2.03 9.06
C ALA A 196 -12.96 0.87 8.07
N CYS A 197 -12.18 -0.14 8.48
CA CYS A 197 -11.95 -1.35 7.69
C CYS A 197 -13.24 -2.11 7.42
N GLY A 198 -14.11 -2.23 8.41
CA GLY A 198 -15.42 -2.88 8.29
C GLY A 198 -16.31 -2.21 7.26
N ILE A 199 -16.45 -0.88 7.35
CA ILE A 199 -17.26 -0.09 6.42
C ILE A 199 -16.63 -0.12 5.01
N GLY A 200 -15.35 0.28 4.91
CA GLY A 200 -14.66 0.35 3.63
C GLY A 200 -14.57 -1.00 2.94
N GLY A 201 -14.19 -2.04 3.68
CA GLY A 201 -14.09 -3.41 3.16
C GLY A 201 -15.42 -3.99 2.71
N THR A 202 -16.50 -3.76 3.46
CA THR A 202 -17.85 -4.22 3.08
C THR A 202 -18.31 -3.55 1.79
N ILE A 203 -18.14 -2.23 1.67
CA ILE A 203 -18.46 -1.50 0.42
C ILE A 203 -17.59 -2.05 -0.71
N PHE A 204 -16.27 -2.19 -0.49
CA PHE A 204 -15.33 -2.68 -1.50
C PHE A 204 -15.73 -4.05 -2.04
N PHE A 205 -15.98 -5.03 -1.18
CA PHE A 205 -16.36 -6.39 -1.61
C PHE A 205 -17.81 -6.51 -2.11
N SER A 206 -18.65 -5.50 -1.91
CA SER A 206 -19.99 -5.42 -2.48
C SER A 206 -20.00 -5.03 -3.97
N LEU A 207 -18.93 -4.35 -4.44
CA LEU A 207 -18.79 -3.89 -5.82
C LEU A 207 -18.38 -5.07 -6.75
N LYS A 208 -19.34 -5.93 -7.10
CA LYS A 208 -19.08 -7.14 -7.90
C LYS A 208 -18.65 -6.83 -9.34
N SER A 209 -19.20 -5.77 -9.95
CA SER A 209 -18.92 -5.39 -11.35
C SER A 209 -17.48 -4.96 -11.62
N THR A 210 -16.73 -4.56 -10.59
CA THR A 210 -15.34 -4.11 -10.72
C THR A 210 -14.33 -5.19 -10.36
N GLN A 211 -14.77 -6.37 -9.99
CA GLN A 211 -13.88 -7.45 -9.57
C GLN A 211 -13.30 -8.19 -10.78
N PRO A 212 -11.99 -8.47 -10.79
CA PRO A 212 -11.39 -9.30 -11.83
C PRO A 212 -11.96 -10.72 -11.76
N PRO A 213 -12.15 -11.40 -12.91
CA PRO A 213 -12.56 -12.78 -12.94
C PRO A 213 -11.48 -13.68 -12.35
N VAL A 214 -11.90 -14.83 -11.84
CA VAL A 214 -10.99 -15.84 -11.27
C VAL A 214 -10.11 -16.43 -12.36
N ILE A 215 -8.81 -16.61 -12.10
CA ILE A 215 -7.85 -17.13 -13.09
C ILE A 215 -8.29 -18.47 -13.71
N VAL A 216 -8.97 -19.33 -12.93
CA VAL A 216 -9.48 -20.61 -13.41
C VAL A 216 -10.61 -20.45 -14.44
N GLU A 217 -11.43 -19.40 -14.31
CA GLU A 217 -12.54 -19.11 -15.23
C GLU A 217 -12.03 -18.51 -16.54
N GLN A 218 -10.99 -17.69 -16.51
CA GLN A 218 -10.33 -17.17 -17.71
C GLN A 218 -9.76 -18.29 -18.59
N VAL A 219 -9.21 -19.33 -18.01
CA VAL A 219 -8.70 -20.50 -18.74
C VAL A 219 -9.83 -21.34 -19.35
N SER A 220 -11.01 -21.37 -18.73
CA SER A 220 -12.18 -22.11 -19.22
C SER A 220 -12.88 -21.40 -20.38
N VAL A 221 -13.05 -20.07 -20.28
CA VAL A 221 -13.68 -19.26 -21.34
C VAL A 221 -12.79 -19.22 -22.60
N ALA A 222 -11.48 -19.07 -22.45
CA ALA A 222 -10.54 -19.13 -23.58
C ALA A 222 -10.46 -20.51 -24.26
N ALA A 223 -10.93 -21.58 -23.62
CA ALA A 223 -10.99 -22.93 -24.18
C ALA A 223 -12.27 -23.20 -24.96
N HIS A 224 -13.30 -22.35 -24.87
CA HIS A 224 -14.60 -22.52 -25.54
C HIS A 224 -14.79 -21.62 -26.78
N ASP A 225 -13.89 -20.66 -27.01
CA ASP A 225 -13.98 -19.74 -28.16
C ASP A 225 -13.00 -20.18 -29.29
N ASP A 226 -13.28 -21.35 -29.88
CA ASP A 226 -12.61 -21.81 -31.11
C ASP A 226 -13.30 -21.18 -32.33
N GLY A 227 -12.92 -19.96 -32.69
CA GLY A 227 -13.40 -19.46 -33.96
C GLY A 227 -13.18 -18.02 -34.34
N SER A 228 -12.05 -17.36 -34.08
CA SER A 228 -11.55 -16.29 -34.96
C SER A 228 -10.19 -15.75 -34.53
N PRO A 229 -9.32 -15.38 -35.48
CA PRO A 229 -7.97 -14.91 -35.14
C PRO A 229 -7.96 -13.40 -34.91
N ALA A 230 -7.77 -12.95 -33.67
CA ALA A 230 -7.38 -11.59 -33.36
C ALA A 230 -5.99 -11.61 -32.70
N ALA A 231 -5.03 -11.17 -33.50
CA ALA A 231 -3.62 -11.08 -33.16
C ALA A 231 -3.39 -9.92 -32.19
N SER A 232 -2.94 -10.18 -30.98
CA SER A 232 -2.07 -9.42 -30.08
C SER A 232 -2.20 -9.72 -28.58
N GLU A 233 -3.18 -10.53 -28.13
CA GLU A 233 -3.29 -11.01 -26.75
C GLU A 233 -2.53 -12.33 -26.50
N ASP A 234 -1.82 -12.80 -27.53
CA ASP A 234 -1.39 -14.20 -27.63
C ASP A 234 -0.11 -14.58 -26.87
N ALA A 235 0.73 -13.63 -26.47
CA ALA A 235 2.01 -14.02 -25.85
C ALA A 235 1.83 -14.62 -24.46
N ASP A 236 0.99 -14.02 -23.61
CA ASP A 236 0.75 -14.53 -22.25
C ASP A 236 -0.17 -15.75 -22.23
N GLN A 237 -1.17 -15.79 -23.10
CA GLN A 237 -2.09 -16.94 -23.23
C GLN A 237 -1.41 -18.15 -23.88
N LEU A 238 -0.56 -17.94 -24.89
CA LEU A 238 0.26 -19.00 -25.49
C LEU A 238 1.24 -19.60 -24.49
N THR A 239 1.84 -18.78 -23.64
CA THR A 239 2.75 -19.25 -22.59
C THR A 239 2.03 -20.12 -21.56
N LEU A 240 0.81 -19.74 -21.16
CA LEU A 240 -0.03 -20.54 -20.23
C LEU A 240 -0.56 -21.84 -20.89
N ARG A 241 -0.91 -21.81 -22.18
CA ARG A 241 -1.29 -23.01 -22.95
C ARG A 241 -0.12 -23.98 -23.13
N GLN A 242 1.08 -23.47 -23.38
CA GLN A 242 2.30 -24.28 -23.50
C GLN A 242 2.70 -24.89 -22.16
N LEU A 243 2.58 -24.17 -21.05
CA LEU A 243 2.83 -24.68 -19.68
C LEU A 243 1.84 -25.79 -19.30
N LYS A 244 0.57 -25.67 -19.72
CA LYS A 244 -0.45 -26.69 -19.47
C LYS A 244 -0.25 -27.96 -20.30
N ARG A 245 0.28 -27.83 -21.53
CA ARG A 245 0.62 -28.97 -22.41
C ARG A 245 1.92 -29.67 -21.98
N SER A 246 2.87 -28.96 -21.39
CA SER A 246 4.14 -29.54 -20.95
C SER A 246 4.07 -30.27 -19.61
N GLY A 247 2.95 -30.18 -18.86
CA GLY A 247 2.85 -30.73 -17.50
C GLY A 247 3.84 -30.10 -16.48
N ALA A 248 4.52 -29.04 -16.88
CA ALA A 248 5.51 -28.37 -16.04
C ALA A 248 4.82 -27.61 -14.91
N LYS A 249 5.20 -27.89 -13.67
CA LYS A 249 4.79 -27.08 -12.51
C LYS A 249 5.22 -25.63 -12.75
N PRO A 250 4.34 -24.64 -12.50
CA PRO A 250 4.69 -23.23 -12.66
C PRO A 250 5.95 -22.94 -11.82
N LYS A 251 6.98 -22.39 -12.45
CA LYS A 251 8.20 -21.96 -11.76
C LYS A 251 7.83 -20.93 -10.70
N SER A 252 8.51 -20.99 -9.55
CA SER A 252 8.35 -19.96 -8.53
C SER A 252 8.60 -18.57 -9.15
N VAL A 253 7.77 -17.59 -8.83
CA VAL A 253 7.89 -16.20 -9.30
C VAL A 253 9.30 -15.64 -9.04
N LEU A 254 9.94 -16.08 -7.95
CA LEU A 254 11.31 -15.67 -7.59
C LEU A 254 12.38 -16.14 -8.59
N LEU A 255 12.09 -17.14 -9.42
CA LEU A 255 13.03 -17.68 -10.42
C LEU A 255 12.92 -16.99 -11.79
N TYR A 256 12.01 -16.02 -11.94
CA TYR A 256 11.97 -15.20 -13.16
C TYR A 256 13.10 -14.18 -13.18
N ALA A 257 13.71 -14.03 -14.36
CA ALA A 257 14.79 -13.07 -14.55
C ALA A 257 14.34 -11.65 -14.19
N GLY A 258 15.10 -10.96 -13.34
CA GLY A 258 14.80 -9.59 -12.89
C GLY A 258 14.04 -9.51 -11.57
N VAL A 259 13.35 -10.56 -11.08
CA VAL A 259 12.60 -10.50 -9.81
C VAL A 259 13.52 -10.38 -8.61
N LEU A 260 14.62 -11.15 -8.56
CA LEU A 260 15.59 -11.07 -7.47
C LEU A 260 16.32 -9.72 -7.40
N PRO A 261 16.84 -9.15 -8.50
CA PRO A 261 17.39 -7.79 -8.49
C PRO A 261 16.38 -6.74 -8.06
N LEU A 262 15.14 -6.83 -8.53
CA LEU A 262 14.07 -5.90 -8.12
C LEU A 262 13.79 -6.00 -6.62
N LEU A 263 13.73 -7.22 -6.07
CA LEU A 263 13.55 -7.46 -4.64
C LEU A 263 14.71 -6.87 -3.83
N ALA A 264 15.95 -7.06 -4.29
CA ALA A 264 17.14 -6.48 -3.64
C ALA A 264 17.08 -4.94 -3.62
N VAL A 265 16.75 -4.32 -4.75
CA VAL A 265 16.53 -2.85 -4.83
C VAL A 265 15.45 -2.40 -3.86
N PHE A 266 14.33 -3.13 -3.79
CA PHE A 266 13.23 -2.78 -2.90
C PHE A 266 13.62 -2.89 -1.41
N ILE A 267 14.41 -3.90 -1.04
CA ILE A 267 14.94 -4.05 0.33
C ILE A 267 15.85 -2.87 0.67
N VAL A 268 16.83 -2.55 -0.19
CA VAL A 268 17.77 -1.44 0.03
C VAL A 268 17.03 -0.11 0.12
N PHE A 269 16.03 0.10 -0.73
CA PHE A 269 15.19 1.30 -0.71
C PHE A 269 14.45 1.45 0.63
N ASN A 270 13.82 0.38 1.14
CA ASN A 270 13.14 0.41 2.43
C ASN A 270 14.11 0.62 3.60
N MET A 271 15.31 0.03 3.55
CA MET A 271 16.36 0.28 4.54
C MET A 271 16.79 1.75 4.54
N SER A 272 16.89 2.38 3.37
CA SER A 272 17.22 3.81 3.24
C SER A 272 16.16 4.69 3.88
N PHE A 273 14.88 4.38 3.71
CA PHE A 273 13.77 5.07 4.37
C PHE A 273 13.86 4.99 5.90
N THR A 274 14.02 3.79 6.43
CA THR A 274 14.16 3.59 7.87
C THR A 274 15.38 4.32 8.43
N SER A 275 16.51 4.28 7.72
CA SER A 275 17.72 5.00 8.11
C SER A 275 17.52 6.51 8.13
N PHE A 276 16.76 7.06 7.17
CA PHE A 276 16.40 8.47 7.13
C PHE A 276 15.55 8.85 8.35
N ASP A 277 14.49 8.10 8.64
CA ASP A 277 13.60 8.37 9.77
C ASP A 277 14.35 8.34 11.11
N VAL A 278 15.23 7.36 11.31
CA VAL A 278 16.06 7.26 12.52
C VAL A 278 17.04 8.42 12.61
N SER A 279 17.72 8.76 11.50
CA SER A 279 18.71 9.82 11.47
C SER A 279 18.09 11.20 11.78
N ILE A 280 16.95 11.51 11.15
CA ILE A 280 16.27 12.80 11.37
C ILE A 280 15.73 12.89 12.80
N THR A 281 15.17 11.79 13.32
CA THR A 281 14.66 11.72 14.69
C THR A 281 15.79 11.96 15.69
N ALA A 282 16.93 11.28 15.52
CA ALA A 282 18.10 11.45 16.39
C ALA A 282 18.65 12.88 16.35
N THR A 283 18.74 13.47 15.15
CA THR A 283 19.24 14.84 14.97
C THR A 283 18.30 15.86 15.58
N MET A 284 16.99 15.78 15.31
CA MET A 284 16.00 16.68 15.91
C MET A 284 16.02 16.60 17.44
N LYS A 285 16.19 15.41 18.00
CA LYS A 285 16.33 15.20 19.42
C LYS A 285 17.59 15.86 19.98
N SER A 286 18.75 15.67 19.33
CA SER A 286 20.01 16.28 19.77
C SER A 286 20.00 17.80 19.70
N MET A 287 19.18 18.38 18.83
CA MET A 287 19.01 19.83 18.68
C MET A 287 17.91 20.43 19.57
N GLY A 288 17.18 19.62 20.34
CA GLY A 288 16.04 20.09 21.15
C GLY A 288 14.82 20.50 20.31
N LEU A 289 14.75 20.05 19.05
CA LEU A 289 13.69 20.37 18.10
C LEU A 289 12.65 19.25 17.98
N GLU A 290 12.53 18.39 18.98
CA GLU A 290 11.56 17.27 19.00
C GLU A 290 10.12 17.70 18.67
N PRO A 291 9.59 18.86 19.10
CA PRO A 291 8.24 19.29 18.76
C PRO A 291 8.01 19.48 17.24
N PHE A 292 9.09 19.74 16.49
CA PHE A 292 9.03 19.95 15.03
C PHE A 292 9.26 18.67 14.21
N LEU A 293 9.59 17.54 14.83
CA LEU A 293 9.82 16.27 14.15
C LEU A 293 8.62 15.85 13.31
N GLY A 294 7.41 15.97 13.86
CA GLY A 294 6.18 15.65 13.15
C GLY A 294 5.97 16.52 11.90
N LEU A 295 6.29 17.80 11.97
CA LEU A 295 6.21 18.71 10.83
C LEU A 295 7.23 18.32 9.75
N GLN A 296 8.45 17.98 10.13
CA GLN A 296 9.50 17.57 9.20
C GLN A 296 9.13 16.28 8.45
N LEU A 297 8.65 15.26 9.15
CA LEU A 297 8.18 14.02 8.55
C LEU A 297 6.95 14.24 7.66
N ALA A 298 6.04 15.12 8.06
CA ALA A 298 4.88 15.49 7.25
C ALA A 298 5.30 16.21 5.96
N MET A 299 6.28 17.12 5.99
CA MET A 299 6.82 17.78 4.79
C MET A 299 7.42 16.76 3.81
N PHE A 300 8.17 15.79 4.33
CA PHE A 300 8.73 14.71 3.51
C PHE A 300 7.63 13.89 2.82
N ALA A 301 6.61 13.49 3.57
CA ALA A 301 5.49 12.71 3.04
C ALA A 301 4.62 13.51 2.05
N VAL A 302 4.42 14.81 2.28
CA VAL A 302 3.76 15.71 1.30
C VAL A 302 4.59 15.79 0.01
N GLY A 303 5.91 15.91 0.11
CA GLY A 303 6.80 15.87 -1.06
C GLY A 303 6.69 14.57 -1.84
N SER A 304 6.65 13.41 -1.16
CA SER A 304 6.44 12.09 -1.73
C SER A 304 5.09 11.99 -2.46
N CYS A 305 4.01 12.46 -1.82
CA CYS A 305 2.67 12.49 -2.40
C CYS A 305 2.62 13.35 -3.68
N ILE A 306 3.18 14.56 -3.65
CA ILE A 306 3.27 15.44 -4.82
C ILE A 306 4.09 14.77 -5.92
N GLY A 307 5.25 14.19 -5.59
CA GLY A 307 6.10 13.46 -6.53
C GLY A 307 5.36 12.31 -7.21
N ALA A 308 4.60 11.51 -6.48
CA ALA A 308 3.78 10.43 -7.02
C ALA A 308 2.71 10.95 -7.99
N LEU A 309 1.99 12.03 -7.62
CA LEU A 309 0.95 12.62 -8.48
C LEU A 309 1.54 13.25 -9.73
N VAL A 310 2.67 13.94 -9.64
CA VAL A 310 3.38 14.49 -10.81
C VAL A 310 3.85 13.38 -11.73
N PHE A 311 4.48 12.33 -11.18
CA PHE A 311 4.90 11.16 -11.94
C PHE A 311 3.73 10.51 -12.70
N GLY A 312 2.59 10.33 -12.03
CA GLY A 312 1.40 9.75 -12.63
C GLY A 312 0.73 10.61 -13.72
N SER A 313 1.00 11.92 -13.73
CA SER A 313 0.52 12.82 -14.77
C SER A 313 1.50 12.95 -15.95
N CYS A 314 2.77 12.58 -15.76
CA CYS A 314 3.82 12.67 -16.76
C CYS A 314 3.91 11.38 -17.59
N GLN A 315 3.92 11.52 -18.91
CA GLN A 315 4.18 10.42 -19.84
C GLN A 315 5.69 10.33 -20.11
N LEU A 316 6.40 9.58 -19.26
CA LEU A 316 7.82 9.36 -19.45
C LEU A 316 8.05 8.33 -20.58
N LYS A 317 8.75 8.75 -21.63
CA LYS A 317 9.18 7.87 -22.72
C LYS A 317 10.47 7.16 -22.33
N GLY A 318 10.55 5.85 -22.55
CA GLY A 318 11.77 5.08 -22.31
C GLY A 318 11.55 3.78 -21.56
N SER A 319 12.63 3.08 -21.25
CA SER A 319 12.62 1.82 -20.52
C SER A 319 12.32 2.03 -19.02
N HIS A 320 11.48 1.19 -18.43
CA HIS A 320 11.20 1.20 -17.00
C HIS A 320 12.48 1.09 -16.14
N TRP A 321 13.48 0.34 -16.60
CA TRP A 321 14.78 0.26 -15.94
C TRP A 321 15.55 1.57 -15.93
N ALA A 322 15.52 2.32 -17.04
CA ALA A 322 16.14 3.64 -17.11
C ALA A 322 15.47 4.63 -16.15
N HIS A 323 14.15 4.62 -16.07
CA HIS A 323 13.41 5.44 -15.10
C HIS A 323 13.75 5.07 -13.65
N MET A 324 13.82 3.77 -13.35
CA MET A 324 14.22 3.30 -12.02
C MET A 324 15.62 3.79 -11.63
N VAL A 325 16.60 3.63 -12.52
CA VAL A 325 17.99 4.10 -12.28
C VAL A 325 18.01 5.63 -12.11
N MET A 326 17.30 6.36 -12.94
CA MET A 326 17.22 7.83 -12.85
C MET A 326 16.65 8.28 -11.51
N PHE A 327 15.53 7.70 -11.05
CA PHE A 327 14.92 8.09 -9.78
C PHE A 327 15.74 7.66 -8.58
N LEU A 328 16.39 6.49 -8.61
CA LEU A 328 17.30 6.07 -7.56
C LEU A 328 18.54 6.98 -7.47
N SER A 329 19.07 7.41 -8.61
CA SER A 329 20.18 8.38 -8.64
C SER A 329 19.75 9.73 -8.08
N LEU A 330 18.56 10.23 -8.44
CA LEU A 330 18.02 11.48 -7.90
C LEU A 330 17.79 11.38 -6.38
N LEU A 331 17.26 10.26 -5.91
CA LEU A 331 17.09 9.99 -4.48
C LEU A 331 18.44 10.00 -3.75
N THR A 332 19.45 9.33 -4.31
CA THR A 332 20.82 9.31 -3.74
C THR A 332 21.40 10.72 -3.64
N VAL A 333 21.27 11.53 -4.68
CA VAL A 333 21.68 12.92 -4.67
C VAL A 333 20.93 13.72 -3.60
N GLY A 334 19.62 13.52 -3.47
CA GLY A 334 18.79 14.12 -2.42
C GLY A 334 19.28 13.78 -1.00
N TYR A 335 19.62 12.51 -0.75
CA TYR A 335 20.19 12.09 0.54
C TYR A 335 21.56 12.71 0.82
N VAL A 336 22.42 12.83 -0.20
CA VAL A 336 23.72 13.50 -0.03
C VAL A 336 23.53 14.97 0.33
N PHE A 337 22.66 15.68 -0.38
CA PHE A 337 22.35 17.10 -0.05
C PHE A 337 21.75 17.23 1.36
N PHE A 338 20.84 16.35 1.72
CA PHE A 338 20.25 16.32 3.04
C PHE A 338 21.34 16.13 4.12
N ARG A 339 22.25 15.17 3.92
CA ARG A 339 23.35 14.89 4.87
C ARG A 339 24.29 16.10 5.02
N LEU A 340 24.65 16.74 3.91
CA LEU A 340 25.49 17.94 3.93
C LEU A 340 24.79 19.14 4.62
N SER A 341 23.48 19.28 4.43
CA SER A 341 22.67 20.30 5.12
C SER A 341 22.62 20.07 6.63
N MET A 342 22.57 18.82 7.07
CA MET A 342 22.57 18.49 8.51
C MET A 342 23.89 18.88 9.19
N ASP A 343 25.03 18.65 8.54
CA ASP A 343 26.34 19.02 9.08
C ASP A 343 26.46 20.56 9.25
N ASN A 344 25.90 21.33 8.33
CA ASN A 344 25.85 22.79 8.44
C ASN A 344 24.91 23.30 9.55
N LEU A 345 23.80 22.62 9.77
CA LEU A 345 22.86 22.92 10.85
C LEU A 345 23.44 22.59 12.23
N ILE A 346 24.20 21.51 12.33
CA ILE A 346 24.93 21.14 13.56
C ILE A 346 25.99 22.19 13.87
N LEU A 347 26.74 22.68 12.87
CA LEU A 347 27.70 23.77 13.03
C LEU A 347 27.05 25.07 13.47
N LEU A 348 25.88 25.44 12.94
CA LEU A 348 25.09 26.60 13.38
C LEU A 348 24.56 26.47 14.82
N GLY A 349 24.15 25.24 15.21
CA GLY A 349 23.74 24.91 16.57
C GLY A 349 24.91 25.02 17.57
N ALA A 350 26.07 24.49 17.20
CA ALA A 350 27.29 24.55 18.03
C ALA A 350 27.82 26.01 18.23
N SER A 351 27.66 26.85 17.21
CA SER A 351 28.06 28.27 17.32
C SER A 351 27.17 29.12 18.27
N LYS A 352 25.92 28.67 18.50
CA LYS A 352 25.00 29.31 19.46
C LYS A 352 25.10 28.79 20.88
N SER A 353 25.80 27.68 21.11
CA SER A 353 26.01 27.09 22.45
C SER A 353 27.32 27.50 23.10
N SER A 354 28.13 28.38 22.48
CA SER A 354 29.26 29.00 23.13
C SER A 354 28.74 30.13 24.01
N PRO A 355 28.81 30.01 25.35
CA PRO A 355 28.46 31.11 26.23
C PRO A 355 29.51 32.25 26.07
N ALA A 356 28.99 33.42 25.77
CA ALA A 356 29.78 34.68 25.90
C ALA A 356 29.96 35.04 27.37
#